data_a3d4ff7159b7c3e3a8e7fa78ab48b9ab
#
_entry.id   a3d4ff7159b7c3e3a8e7fa78ab48b9ab
#
_cell.length_a   1.000
_cell.length_b   1.000
_cell.length_c   1.000
_cell.angle_alpha   90.00
_cell.angle_beta   90.00
_cell.angle_gamma   90.00
#
_symmetry.space_group_name_H-M   'P 1'
#
loop_
_entity.id
_entity.type
_entity.pdbx_description
1 polymer ?
#
loop_
_entity_poly.entity_id
_entity_poly.type
_entity_poly.pdbx_seq_one_letter_code
_entity_poly.pdbx_strand_id
1 'polypeptide(L)'
;MKNYQVAKTLNEPRVELKEALNLTGCEVSINELPANASVPFVHAHKQNEELYIILEGDGELFIDGEVIAVGKGEAIRIDPEGKRCFKAGKNGIKMICIQSKKGSLEQYTMSDGVIVDDVKPSWL
;
A
#
# COMPACT_ATOMS: atom_id res chain seq x y z
N MET A 1 22.20 -2.94 17.92
CA MET A 1 20.98 -3.03 17.10
C MET A 1 20.75 -1.72 16.36
N LYS A 2 20.45 -1.81 15.09
CA LYS A 2 20.16 -0.63 14.28
C LYS A 2 18.67 -0.31 14.30
N ASN A 3 18.35 0.98 14.23
CA ASN A 3 16.97 1.44 14.20
C ASN A 3 16.39 1.50 12.78
N TYR A 4 17.05 0.88 11.81
CA TYR A 4 16.60 0.90 10.42
C TYR A 4 17.01 -0.36 9.69
N GLN A 5 16.27 -0.64 8.61
CA GLN A 5 16.63 -1.63 7.60
C GLN A 5 16.33 -1.04 6.22
N VAL A 6 17.02 -1.54 5.21
CA VAL A 6 16.81 -1.11 3.83
C VAL A 6 16.56 -2.34 2.97
N ALA A 7 15.46 -2.34 2.24
CA ALA A 7 15.18 -3.32 1.20
C ALA A 7 15.49 -2.69 -0.15
N LYS A 8 16.36 -3.32 -0.93
CA LYS A 8 16.86 -2.75 -2.18
C LYS A 8 16.18 -3.28 -3.44
N THR A 9 15.42 -4.36 -3.33
CA THR A 9 14.85 -5.03 -4.49
C THR A 9 13.34 -4.87 -4.53
N LEU A 10 12.86 -3.91 -5.31
CA LEU A 10 11.44 -3.69 -5.50
C LEU A 10 11.05 -3.92 -6.97
N ASN A 11 11.82 -4.75 -7.69
CA ASN A 11 11.67 -4.91 -9.13
C ASN A 11 10.81 -6.09 -9.54
N GLU A 12 10.28 -6.82 -8.58
CA GLU A 12 9.42 -7.98 -8.87
C GLU A 12 7.96 -7.54 -8.97
N PRO A 13 7.12 -8.30 -9.72
CA PRO A 13 5.70 -7.96 -9.85
C PRO A 13 4.95 -7.93 -8.53
N ARG A 14 5.44 -8.68 -7.52
CA ARG A 14 4.89 -8.63 -6.18
C ARG A 14 6.00 -8.66 -5.15
N VAL A 15 6.00 -7.65 -4.29
CA VAL A 15 6.96 -7.53 -3.18
C VAL A 15 6.16 -7.32 -1.89
N GLU A 16 6.48 -8.10 -0.86
CA GLU A 16 5.89 -7.96 0.47
C GLU A 16 6.97 -7.48 1.44
N LEU A 17 6.74 -6.33 2.07
CA LEU A 17 7.75 -5.67 2.89
C LEU A 17 7.71 -6.01 4.37
N LYS A 18 6.61 -6.58 4.87
CA LYS A 18 6.52 -6.93 6.29
C LYS A 18 7.67 -7.84 6.70
N GLU A 19 7.89 -8.92 5.96
CA GLU A 19 8.97 -9.85 6.27
C GLU A 19 10.34 -9.29 5.89
N ALA A 20 10.44 -8.64 4.73
CA ALA A 20 11.71 -8.10 4.26
C ALA A 20 12.29 -7.04 5.19
N LEU A 21 11.44 -6.27 5.86
CA LEU A 21 11.86 -5.17 6.73
C LEU A 21 11.46 -5.37 8.19
N ASN A 22 10.89 -6.52 8.53
CA ASN A 22 10.42 -6.80 9.89
C ASN A 22 9.45 -5.75 10.41
N LEU A 23 8.50 -5.35 9.57
CA LEU A 23 7.48 -4.38 9.96
C LEU A 23 6.54 -4.97 10.99
N THR A 24 6.16 -4.18 11.97
CA THR A 24 5.27 -4.60 13.04
C THR A 24 3.94 -3.87 13.07
N GLY A 25 3.83 -2.72 12.40
CA GLY A 25 2.65 -1.89 12.45
C GLY A 25 1.78 -1.96 11.20
N CYS A 26 2.29 -2.50 10.13
CA CYS A 26 1.55 -2.60 8.86
C CYS A 26 2.20 -3.64 7.95
N GLU A 27 1.44 -4.09 6.96
CA GLU A 27 1.99 -4.83 5.82
C GLU A 27 1.94 -3.90 4.62
N VAL A 28 3.05 -3.80 3.90
CA VAL A 28 3.13 -3.02 2.66
C VAL A 28 3.52 -3.97 1.54
N SER A 29 2.74 -3.98 0.47
CA SER A 29 3.09 -4.73 -0.73
C SER A 29 3.14 -3.82 -1.93
N ILE A 30 4.00 -4.17 -2.88
CA ILE A 30 4.06 -3.52 -4.17
C ILE A 30 3.56 -4.55 -5.18
N ASN A 31 2.59 -4.17 -5.99
CA ASN A 31 1.90 -5.07 -6.89
C ASN A 31 1.89 -4.49 -8.30
N GLU A 32 2.24 -5.32 -9.27
CA GLU A 32 2.24 -4.94 -10.66
C GLU A 32 1.45 -5.98 -11.46
N LEU A 33 0.45 -5.52 -12.18
CA LEU A 33 -0.34 -6.37 -13.06
C LEU A 33 -0.04 -5.96 -14.50
N PRO A 34 0.25 -6.91 -15.38
CA PRO A 34 0.45 -6.61 -16.79
C PRO A 34 -0.85 -6.18 -17.46
N ALA A 35 -0.74 -5.67 -18.69
CA ALA A 35 -1.88 -5.20 -19.46
C ALA A 35 -3.07 -6.14 -19.40
N ASN A 36 -4.20 -5.63 -19.04
CA ASN A 36 -5.50 -6.32 -18.99
C ASN A 36 -5.59 -7.50 -18.02
N ALA A 37 -4.57 -7.73 -17.21
CA ALA A 37 -4.59 -8.81 -16.22
C ALA A 37 -5.43 -8.42 -15.01
N SER A 38 -6.06 -9.41 -14.41
CA SER A 38 -6.89 -9.25 -13.22
C SER A 38 -6.36 -10.09 -12.08
N VAL A 39 -6.53 -9.59 -10.86
CA VAL A 39 -6.45 -10.45 -9.69
C VAL A 39 -7.54 -11.52 -9.87
N PRO A 40 -7.22 -12.80 -9.63
CA PRO A 40 -8.14 -13.88 -10.00
C PRO A 40 -9.28 -14.16 -9.01
N PHE A 41 -9.44 -13.33 -7.98
CA PHE A 41 -10.48 -13.54 -6.97
C PHE A 41 -10.89 -12.22 -6.34
N VAL A 42 -12.10 -12.20 -5.79
CA VAL A 42 -12.59 -11.10 -4.94
C VAL A 42 -12.27 -11.49 -3.50
N HIS A 43 -11.76 -10.53 -2.71
CA HIS A 43 -11.50 -10.79 -1.31
C HIS A 43 -11.92 -9.62 -0.40
N ALA A 44 -11.94 -9.89 0.88
CA ALA A 44 -12.19 -8.92 1.93
C ALA A 44 -11.26 -9.26 3.09
N HIS A 45 -11.17 -8.39 4.07
CA HIS A 45 -10.36 -8.63 5.26
C HIS A 45 -11.24 -8.73 6.50
N LYS A 46 -10.72 -9.39 7.53
CA LYS A 46 -11.43 -9.52 8.80
C LYS A 46 -11.29 -8.27 9.66
N GLN A 47 -10.10 -7.66 9.66
CA GLN A 47 -9.82 -6.53 10.55
C GLN A 47 -9.01 -5.41 9.90
N ASN A 48 -8.28 -5.67 8.81
CA ASN A 48 -7.38 -4.68 8.24
C ASN A 48 -8.07 -3.78 7.23
N GLU A 49 -7.89 -2.47 7.40
CA GLU A 49 -8.18 -1.55 6.30
C GLU A 49 -6.99 -1.54 5.35
N GLU A 50 -7.24 -1.28 4.09
CA GLU A 50 -6.21 -1.17 3.08
C GLU A 50 -6.19 0.21 2.45
N LEU A 51 -4.98 0.70 2.17
CA LEU A 51 -4.76 1.87 1.37
C LEU A 51 -4.01 1.45 0.12
N TYR A 52 -4.60 1.70 -1.05
CA TYR A 52 -3.93 1.50 -2.33
C TYR A 52 -3.49 2.83 -2.89
N ILE A 53 -2.26 2.89 -3.38
CA ILE A 53 -1.73 4.07 -4.06
C ILE A 53 -1.30 3.63 -5.45
N ILE A 54 -1.87 4.23 -6.49
CA ILE A 54 -1.56 3.88 -7.87
C ILE A 54 -0.33 4.67 -8.30
N LEU A 55 0.77 3.96 -8.55
CA LEU A 55 2.05 4.55 -8.93
C LEU A 55 2.16 4.77 -10.43
N GLU A 56 1.69 3.81 -11.22
CA GLU A 56 1.78 3.85 -12.69
C GLU A 56 0.59 3.13 -13.29
N GLY A 57 0.23 3.53 -14.51
CA GLY A 57 -0.82 2.87 -15.25
C GLY A 57 -2.21 3.24 -14.79
N ASP A 58 -3.16 2.38 -15.15
CA ASP A 58 -4.56 2.55 -14.82
C ASP A 58 -5.27 1.21 -14.81
N GLY A 59 -6.50 1.22 -14.36
CA GLY A 59 -7.30 0.01 -14.32
C GLY A 59 -8.68 0.25 -13.77
N GLU A 60 -9.27 -0.83 -13.30
CA GLU A 60 -10.60 -0.81 -12.71
C GLU A 60 -10.56 -1.51 -11.36
N LEU A 61 -11.31 -0.97 -10.42
CA LEU A 61 -11.53 -1.59 -9.12
C LEU A 61 -12.99 -2.01 -9.03
N PHE A 62 -13.20 -3.32 -8.89
CA PHE A 62 -14.50 -3.85 -8.46
C PHE A 62 -14.57 -3.69 -6.93
N ILE A 63 -15.59 -3.03 -6.44
CA ILE A 63 -15.79 -2.84 -5.00
C ILE A 63 -17.29 -2.86 -4.67
N ASP A 64 -17.70 -3.87 -3.89
CA ASP A 64 -19.09 -4.03 -3.42
C ASP A 64 -20.12 -3.93 -4.54
N GLY A 65 -19.86 -4.55 -5.69
CA GLY A 65 -20.77 -4.56 -6.83
C GLY A 65 -20.62 -3.39 -7.80
N GLU A 66 -19.80 -2.40 -7.46
CA GLU A 66 -19.49 -1.28 -8.36
C GLU A 66 -18.18 -1.52 -9.06
N VAL A 67 -18.00 -0.91 -10.24
CA VAL A 67 -16.73 -0.87 -10.93
C VAL A 67 -16.35 0.59 -11.12
N ILE A 68 -15.21 0.97 -10.57
CA ILE A 68 -14.71 2.34 -10.70
C ILE A 68 -13.37 2.35 -11.42
N ALA A 69 -13.13 3.39 -12.22
CA ALA A 69 -11.85 3.60 -12.86
C ALA A 69 -10.85 4.14 -11.84
N VAL A 70 -9.61 3.65 -11.89
CA VAL A 70 -8.52 4.11 -11.04
C VAL A 70 -7.28 4.35 -11.89
N GLY A 71 -6.44 5.31 -11.50
CA GLY A 71 -5.26 5.65 -12.28
C GLY A 71 -4.16 6.28 -11.46
N LYS A 72 -3.05 6.53 -12.13
CA LYS A 72 -1.83 7.09 -11.55
C LYS A 72 -2.12 8.32 -10.70
N GLY A 73 -1.57 8.34 -9.50
CA GLY A 73 -1.69 9.45 -8.56
C GLY A 73 -2.91 9.37 -7.66
N GLU A 74 -3.75 8.38 -7.82
CA GLU A 74 -4.91 8.19 -6.96
C GLU A 74 -4.61 7.29 -5.78
N ALA A 75 -5.26 7.57 -4.65
CA ALA A 75 -5.19 6.77 -3.45
C ALA A 75 -6.60 6.32 -3.06
N ILE A 76 -6.75 5.05 -2.72
CA ILE A 76 -8.05 4.46 -2.41
C ILE A 76 -7.97 3.78 -1.05
N ARG A 77 -8.84 4.17 -0.12
CA ARG A 77 -9.02 3.43 1.13
C ARG A 77 -10.14 2.41 0.94
N ILE A 78 -9.91 1.19 1.38
CA ILE A 78 -10.93 0.14 1.39
C ILE A 78 -11.05 -0.38 2.82
N ASP A 79 -12.26 -0.31 3.37
CA ASP A 79 -12.56 -0.85 4.69
C ASP A 79 -12.50 -2.38 4.65
N PRO A 80 -12.27 -3.04 5.80
CA PRO A 80 -12.10 -4.50 5.82
C PRO A 80 -13.21 -5.28 5.11
N GLU A 81 -14.46 -4.86 5.30
CA GLU A 81 -15.62 -5.57 4.75
C GLU A 81 -15.79 -5.39 3.25
N GLY A 82 -15.13 -4.40 2.64
CA GLY A 82 -15.27 -4.13 1.21
C GLY A 82 -14.79 -5.31 0.36
N LYS A 83 -15.65 -5.79 -0.52
CA LYS A 83 -15.34 -6.90 -1.42
C LYS A 83 -14.71 -6.33 -2.67
N ARG A 84 -13.41 -6.62 -2.88
CA ARG A 84 -12.60 -5.93 -3.89
C ARG A 84 -11.87 -6.87 -4.82
N CYS A 85 -11.65 -6.37 -6.03
CA CYS A 85 -10.82 -7.02 -7.05
C CYS A 85 -10.31 -5.96 -8.03
N PHE A 86 -9.02 -5.99 -8.33
CA PHE A 86 -8.41 -5.06 -9.29
C PHE A 86 -8.17 -5.72 -10.63
N LYS A 87 -8.31 -4.94 -11.68
CA LYS A 87 -7.95 -5.31 -13.03
C LYS A 87 -7.13 -4.18 -13.66
N ALA A 88 -6.01 -4.53 -14.28
CA ALA A 88 -5.20 -3.57 -15.02
C ALA A 88 -5.87 -3.17 -16.33
N GLY A 89 -5.65 -1.92 -16.74
CA GLY A 89 -6.01 -1.46 -18.08
C GLY A 89 -4.99 -1.91 -19.12
N LYS A 90 -5.10 -1.36 -20.32
CA LYS A 90 -4.24 -1.74 -21.45
C LYS A 90 -2.76 -1.45 -21.25
N ASN A 91 -2.41 -0.57 -20.33
CA ASN A 91 -1.02 -0.21 -20.04
C ASN A 91 -0.47 -0.85 -18.76
N GLY A 92 -1.22 -1.77 -18.17
CA GLY A 92 -0.85 -2.34 -16.88
C GLY A 92 -1.14 -1.39 -15.73
N ILE A 93 -0.87 -1.85 -14.51
CA ILE A 93 -1.03 -1.03 -13.31
C ILE A 93 0.02 -1.43 -12.28
N LYS A 94 0.60 -0.44 -11.61
CA LYS A 94 1.52 -0.66 -10.50
C LYS A 94 1.01 0.11 -9.30
N MET A 95 0.90 -0.56 -8.17
CA MET A 95 0.33 0.03 -6.97
C MET A 95 1.01 -0.46 -5.70
N ILE A 96 0.96 0.39 -4.69
CA ILE A 96 1.34 0.04 -3.32
C ILE A 96 0.06 -0.24 -2.57
N CYS A 97 0.06 -1.33 -1.81
CA CYS A 97 -1.01 -1.67 -0.88
C CYS A 97 -0.44 -1.62 0.54
N ILE A 98 -1.08 -0.85 1.40
CA ILE A 98 -0.71 -0.75 2.80
C ILE A 98 -1.90 -1.23 3.61
N GLN A 99 -1.69 -2.21 4.48
CA GLN A 99 -2.75 -2.70 5.34
C GLN A 99 -2.34 -2.66 6.80
N SER A 100 -3.28 -2.28 7.64
CA SER A 100 -3.12 -2.26 9.08
C SER A 100 -4.50 -2.42 9.72
N LYS A 101 -4.51 -2.81 10.99
CA LYS A 101 -5.78 -2.99 11.71
C LYS A 101 -6.55 -1.66 11.74
N LYS A 102 -7.80 -1.70 11.30
CA LYS A 102 -8.65 -0.52 11.31
C LYS A 102 -8.77 0.06 12.71
N GLY A 103 -8.57 1.38 12.81
CA GLY A 103 -8.67 2.09 14.08
C GLY A 103 -7.47 1.96 15.00
N SER A 104 -6.38 1.34 14.53
CA SER A 104 -5.19 1.12 15.38
C SER A 104 -4.26 2.33 15.50
N LEU A 105 -4.36 3.29 14.61
CA LEU A 105 -3.51 4.48 14.65
C LEU A 105 -4.01 5.45 15.73
N GLU A 106 -3.23 5.63 16.78
CA GLU A 106 -3.61 6.47 17.91
C GLU A 106 -3.00 7.87 17.84
N GLN A 107 -1.71 7.93 17.59
CA GLN A 107 -0.96 9.18 17.51
C GLN A 107 -0.31 9.28 16.14
N TYR A 108 -0.35 10.46 15.54
CA TYR A 108 0.27 10.64 14.23
C TYR A 108 0.83 12.05 14.08
N THR A 109 1.79 12.20 13.17
CA THR A 109 2.44 13.46 12.80
C THR A 109 2.77 14.37 13.98
N MET A 110 1.92 15.34 14.30
CA MET A 110 2.20 16.35 15.31
C MET A 110 2.19 15.84 16.74
N SER A 111 1.48 14.76 17.01
CA SER A 111 1.36 14.23 18.37
C SER A 111 2.31 13.07 18.65
N ASP A 112 2.85 12.42 17.62
CA ASP A 112 3.82 11.34 17.78
C ASP A 112 5.25 11.80 17.50
N GLY A 113 5.42 12.70 16.54
CA GLY A 113 6.75 13.17 16.15
C GLY A 113 7.39 14.09 17.20
N VAL A 114 8.71 13.99 17.34
CA VAL A 114 9.48 14.89 18.19
C VAL A 114 10.66 15.45 17.41
N ILE A 115 10.96 16.73 17.62
CA ILE A 115 12.13 17.36 17.00
C ILE A 115 13.35 17.04 17.85
N VAL A 116 14.43 16.60 17.20
CA VAL A 116 15.70 16.29 17.85
C VAL A 116 16.71 17.36 17.46
N ASP A 117 17.18 18.12 18.45
CA ASP A 117 18.07 19.26 18.23
C ASP A 117 19.56 18.97 18.45
N ASP A 118 19.88 17.90 19.16
CA ASP A 118 21.25 17.59 19.58
C ASP A 118 22.04 16.77 18.56
N VAL A 119 21.40 16.32 17.49
CA VAL A 119 22.05 15.56 16.42
C VAL A 119 21.63 16.16 15.09
N LYS A 120 22.63 16.48 14.25
CA LYS A 120 22.37 17.07 12.94
C LYS A 120 23.27 16.48 11.87
N PRO A 121 22.73 16.25 10.67
CA PRO A 121 23.58 15.93 9.53
C PRO A 121 24.34 17.17 9.08
N SER A 122 25.36 16.97 8.22
CA SER A 122 26.23 18.06 7.77
C SER A 122 25.52 19.13 6.92
N TRP A 123 24.35 18.82 6.36
CA TRP A 123 23.61 19.76 5.50
C TRP A 123 22.60 20.63 6.26
N LEU A 124 22.51 20.53 7.57
CA LEU A 124 21.66 21.37 8.39
C LEU A 124 22.45 22.45 9.11
#